data_ccabb150cb4ed38f73f9783a40e74b5a
#
_entry.id   ccabb150cb4ed38f73f9783a40e74b5a
#
_cell.length_a   1.000
_cell.length_b   1.000
_cell.length_c   1.000
_cell.angle_alpha   90.00
_cell.angle_beta   90.00
_cell.angle_gamma   90.00
#
_symmetry.space_group_name_H-M   'P 1'
#
loop_
_entity.id
_entity.type
_entity.pdbx_description
1 polymer ?
#
loop_
_entity_poly.entity_id
_entity_poly.type
_entity_poly.pdbx_seq_one_letter_code
_entity_poly.pdbx_strand_id
1 'polypeptide(L)' 'MDFKTKYFELWKVSWDFHKKWCNNGGTDKEWEQIVEESGDIMKQYEGKSEQNFIKDLLLAVVSELEKN' A
#
# COMPACT_ATOMS: atom_id res chain seq x y z
N MET A 1 13.31 13.15 13.61
CA MET A 1 12.81 11.77 13.45
C MET A 1 13.84 10.97 12.69
N ASP A 2 14.23 9.83 13.21
CA ASP A 2 15.26 9.04 12.55
C ASP A 2 14.66 8.16 11.42
N PHE A 3 15.55 7.63 10.62
CA PHE A 3 15.18 6.80 9.48
C PHE A 3 14.32 5.59 9.89
N LYS A 4 14.73 4.92 10.96
CA LYS A 4 14.04 3.72 11.41
C LYS A 4 12.58 3.99 11.76
N THR A 5 12.34 5.02 12.57
CA THR A 5 11.00 5.35 13.02
C THR A 5 10.12 5.77 11.85
N LYS A 6 10.67 6.60 10.95
CA LYS A 6 9.91 7.14 9.83
C LYS A 6 9.55 6.08 8.80
N TYR A 7 10.53 5.28 8.40
CA TYR A 7 10.32 4.34 7.30
C TYR A 7 9.82 2.97 7.74
N PHE A 8 10.02 2.61 9.01
CA PHE A 8 9.51 1.34 9.52
C PHE A 8 8.00 1.23 9.30
N GLU A 9 7.26 2.28 9.63
CA GLU A 9 5.81 2.26 9.47
C GLU A 9 5.38 2.18 8.01
N LEU A 10 6.13 2.82 7.12
CA LEU A 10 5.84 2.76 5.69
C LEU A 10 5.97 1.33 5.17
N TRP A 11 7.05 0.68 5.53
CA TRP A 11 7.27 -0.71 5.15
C TRP A 11 6.21 -1.63 5.76
N LYS A 12 5.89 -1.39 7.04
CA LYS A 12 4.90 -2.21 7.75
C LYS A 12 3.52 -2.06 7.14
N VAL A 13 3.09 -0.85 6.84
CA VAL A 13 1.79 -0.60 6.23
C VAL A 13 1.70 -1.29 4.88
N SER A 14 2.74 -1.18 4.08
CA SER A 14 2.78 -1.82 2.76
C SER A 14 2.76 -3.33 2.88
N TRP A 15 3.50 -3.87 3.84
CA TRP A 15 3.54 -5.31 4.07
C TRP A 15 2.19 -5.85 4.54
N ASP A 16 1.54 -5.15 5.48
CA ASP A 16 0.23 -5.54 5.98
C ASP A 16 -0.82 -5.52 4.85
N PHE A 17 -0.76 -4.49 4.02
CA PHE A 17 -1.65 -4.37 2.87
C PHE A 17 -1.43 -5.53 1.89
N HIS A 18 -0.19 -5.84 1.59
CA HIS A 18 0.16 -6.94 0.69
C HIS A 18 -0.31 -8.28 1.27
N LYS A 19 -0.04 -8.50 2.56
CA LYS A 19 -0.45 -9.73 3.23
C LYS A 19 -1.96 -9.92 3.21
N LYS A 20 -2.68 -8.84 3.46
CA LYS A 20 -4.14 -8.88 3.50
C LYS A 20 -4.73 -9.32 2.16
N TRP A 21 -4.17 -8.84 1.06
CA TRP A 21 -4.75 -9.05 -0.26
C TRP A 21 -4.03 -10.09 -1.11
N CYS A 22 -2.99 -10.73 -0.60
CA CYS A 22 -2.18 -11.66 -1.39
C CYS A 22 -2.96 -12.90 -1.89
N ASN A 23 -4.04 -13.24 -1.21
CA ASN A 23 -4.89 -14.38 -1.60
C ASN A 23 -6.28 -13.93 -2.04
N ASN A 24 -6.37 -12.75 -2.65
CA ASN A 24 -7.66 -12.27 -3.13
C ASN A 24 -8.17 -13.17 -4.25
N GLY A 25 -9.50 -13.19 -4.42
CA GLY A 25 -10.13 -14.02 -5.44
C GLY A 25 -10.16 -13.39 -6.83
N GLY A 26 -9.66 -12.16 -6.96
CA GLY A 26 -9.62 -11.49 -8.25
C GLY A 26 -10.94 -10.94 -8.74
N THR A 27 -11.95 -10.87 -7.87
CA THR A 27 -13.25 -10.32 -8.27
C THR A 27 -13.16 -8.79 -8.37
N ASP A 28 -14.08 -8.23 -9.17
CA ASP A 28 -14.15 -6.78 -9.33
C ASP A 28 -14.38 -6.09 -7.99
N LYS A 29 -15.19 -6.67 -7.14
CA LYS A 29 -15.46 -6.12 -5.82
C LYS A 29 -14.21 -6.07 -4.95
N GLU A 30 -13.41 -7.12 -5.00
CA GLU A 30 -12.17 -7.15 -4.25
C GLU A 30 -11.18 -6.11 -4.77
N TRP A 31 -11.10 -5.95 -6.09
CA TRP A 31 -10.22 -4.94 -6.68
C TRP A 31 -10.66 -3.53 -6.33
N GLU A 32 -11.97 -3.28 -6.25
CA GLU A 32 -12.46 -1.99 -5.77
C GLU A 32 -11.97 -1.69 -4.35
N GLN A 33 -12.01 -2.70 -3.48
CA GLN A 33 -11.57 -2.56 -2.11
C GLN A 33 -10.06 -2.33 -2.02
N ILE A 34 -9.31 -3.03 -2.86
CA ILE A 34 -7.85 -2.85 -2.90
C ILE A 34 -7.49 -1.43 -3.31
N VAL A 35 -8.11 -0.92 -4.36
CA VAL A 35 -7.86 0.44 -4.84
C VAL A 35 -8.27 1.47 -3.79
N GLU A 36 -9.44 1.28 -3.19
CA GLU A 36 -9.92 2.18 -2.17
C GLU A 36 -9.00 2.23 -0.95
N GLU A 37 -8.58 1.07 -0.49
CA GLU A 37 -7.68 0.98 0.67
C GLU A 37 -6.32 1.60 0.38
N SER A 38 -5.77 1.36 -0.81
CA SER A 38 -4.50 1.97 -1.19
C SER A 38 -4.62 3.49 -1.25
N GLY A 39 -5.75 4.00 -1.73
CA GLY A 39 -6.01 5.43 -1.74
C GLY A 39 -6.08 6.03 -0.35
N ASP A 40 -6.72 5.31 0.58
CA ASP A 40 -6.80 5.76 1.97
C ASP A 40 -5.42 5.82 2.61
N ILE A 41 -4.58 4.83 2.34
CA ILE A 41 -3.22 4.81 2.87
C ILE A 41 -2.42 6.00 2.31
N MET A 42 -2.52 6.23 1.01
CA MET A 42 -1.82 7.35 0.39
C MET A 42 -2.27 8.70 0.96
N LYS A 43 -3.55 8.80 1.29
CA LYS A 43 -4.12 10.01 1.86
C LYS A 43 -3.51 10.36 3.21
N GLN A 44 -3.17 9.35 3.99
CA GLN A 44 -2.54 9.56 5.31
C GLN A 44 -1.18 10.23 5.20
N TYR A 45 -0.53 10.08 4.05
CA TYR A 45 0.82 10.63 3.83
C TYR A 45 0.82 11.82 2.88
N GLU A 46 -0.37 12.31 2.51
CA GLU A 46 -0.50 13.45 1.62
C GLU A 46 0.17 14.68 2.24
N GLY A 47 0.99 15.35 1.44
CA GLY A 47 1.72 16.54 1.89
C GLY A 47 2.97 16.25 2.70
N LYS A 48 3.27 14.99 2.97
CA LYS A 48 4.47 14.61 3.71
C LYS A 48 5.62 14.29 2.75
N SER A 49 6.84 14.39 3.28
CA SER A 49 8.02 14.15 2.45
C SER A 49 8.09 12.72 1.90
N GLU A 50 7.48 11.76 2.59
CA GLU A 50 7.49 10.36 2.19
C GLU A 50 6.31 9.96 1.30
N GLN A 51 5.50 10.93 0.86
CA GLN A 51 4.33 10.67 0.05
C GLN A 51 4.65 9.86 -1.21
N ASN A 52 5.69 10.25 -1.93
CA ASN A 52 6.05 9.55 -3.16
C ASN A 52 6.57 8.15 -2.89
N PHE A 53 7.26 7.96 -1.78
CA PHE A 53 7.80 6.66 -1.42
C PHE A 53 6.68 5.66 -1.14
N ILE A 54 5.69 6.06 -0.32
CA ILE A 54 4.57 5.17 -0.02
C ILE A 54 3.75 4.88 -1.28
N LYS A 55 3.60 5.87 -2.14
CA LYS A 55 2.90 5.69 -3.40
C LYS A 55 3.59 4.62 -4.24
N ASP A 56 4.91 4.70 -4.36
CA ASP A 56 5.67 3.73 -5.14
C ASP A 56 5.57 2.32 -4.55
N LEU A 57 5.62 2.21 -3.22
CA LEU A 57 5.47 0.92 -2.55
C LEU A 57 4.10 0.31 -2.83
N LEU A 58 3.04 1.10 -2.71
CA LEU A 58 1.69 0.59 -2.94
C LEU A 58 1.47 0.20 -4.39
N LEU A 59 2.03 0.97 -5.32
CA LEU A 59 1.94 0.62 -6.74
C LEU A 59 2.66 -0.70 -7.03
N ALA A 60 3.80 -0.91 -6.39
CA ALA A 60 4.53 -2.17 -6.54
C ALA A 60 3.72 -3.34 -6.00
N VAL A 61 3.08 -3.16 -4.85
CA VAL A 61 2.25 -4.20 -4.26
C VAL A 61 1.06 -4.51 -5.14
N VAL A 62 0.35 -3.49 -5.61
CA VAL A 62 -0.81 -3.68 -6.48
C VAL A 62 -0.41 -4.41 -7.76
N SER A 63 0.72 -4.02 -8.34
CA SER A 63 1.23 -4.67 -9.53
C SER A 63 1.51 -6.15 -9.28
N GLU A 64 2.07 -6.47 -8.12
CA GLU A 64 2.35 -7.87 -7.77
C GLU A 64 1.05 -8.65 -7.56
N LEU A 65 0.04 -8.03 -6.95
CA LEU A 65 -1.25 -8.68 -6.74
C LEU A 65 -1.94 -9.01 -8.08
N GLU A 66 -1.74 -8.16 -9.08
CA GLU A 66 -2.32 -8.39 -10.41
C GLU A 66 -1.77 -9.63 -11.09
N LYS A 67 -0.56 -10.04 -10.71
CA LYS A 67 0.08 -11.21 -11.32
C LYS A 67 -0.48 -12.54 -10.83
N ASN A 68 -1.22 -12.52 -9.75
CA ASN A 68 -1.78 -13.74 -9.16
C ASN A 68 -3.19 -14.05 -9.72
#